data_f016a44aa18c9f480d78945479d99ea7
#
_entry.id   f016a44aa18c9f480d78945479d99ea7
#
_cell.length_a   1.000
_cell.length_b   1.000
_cell.length_c   1.000
_cell.angle_alpha   90.00
_cell.angle_beta   90.00
_cell.angle_gamma   90.00
#
_symmetry.space_group_name_H-M   'P 1'
#
loop_
_entity.id
_entity.type
_entity.pdbx_description
1 polymer ?
#
loop_
_entity_poly.entity_id
_entity_poly.type
_entity_poly.pdbx_seq_one_letter_code
_entity_poly.pdbx_strand_id
1 'polypeptide(L)'
;MSTKAFYQKQIIDLRARVAKEREAMKRDNESFARQIKAASSPTSKANFRKRKVDRQASHKRTIESLQRQIAQVQLNKTRASK
;
A
#
# COMPACT_ATOMS: atom_id res chain seq x y z
N MET A 1 1.17 31.19 9.88
CA MET A 1 0.80 29.79 9.55
C MET A 1 1.97 28.87 9.87
N SER A 2 1.74 27.77 10.57
CA SER A 2 2.83 26.89 10.96
C SER A 2 3.16 25.89 9.86
N THR A 3 4.38 25.94 9.33
CA THR A 3 4.92 24.98 8.37
C THR A 3 4.89 23.55 8.95
N LYS A 4 5.12 23.45 10.25
CA LYS A 4 5.06 22.19 10.98
C LYS A 4 3.67 21.55 10.91
N ALA A 5 2.61 22.35 11.07
CA ALA A 5 1.23 21.87 10.96
C ALA A 5 0.91 21.38 9.55
N PHE A 6 1.42 22.05 8.53
CA PHE A 6 1.28 21.64 7.13
C PHE A 6 1.92 20.26 6.90
N TYR A 7 3.15 20.06 7.36
CA TYR A 7 3.81 18.76 7.22
C TYR A 7 3.12 17.68 8.03
N GLN A 8 2.62 18.00 9.22
CA GLN A 8 1.86 17.04 10.01
C GLN A 8 0.61 16.56 9.29
N LYS A 9 -0.10 17.45 8.62
CA LYS A 9 -1.27 17.10 7.81
C LYS A 9 -0.89 16.16 6.66
N GLN A 10 0.22 16.45 5.97
CA GLN A 10 0.72 15.58 4.90
C GLN A 10 1.02 14.17 5.40
N ILE A 11 1.64 14.06 6.58
CA ILE A 11 1.95 12.75 7.19
C ILE A 11 0.66 11.98 7.47
N ILE A 12 -0.34 12.64 8.05
CA ILE A 12 -1.64 12.01 8.33
C ILE A 12 -2.29 11.52 7.03
N ASP A 13 -2.30 12.34 6.00
CA ASP A 13 -2.87 11.97 4.70
C ASP A 13 -2.14 10.79 4.06
N LEU A 14 -0.80 10.78 4.12
CA LEU A 14 -0.01 9.68 3.57
C LEU A 14 -0.21 8.39 4.34
N ARG A 15 -0.31 8.45 5.66
CA ARG A 15 -0.62 7.28 6.50
C ARG A 15 -2.00 6.71 6.17
N ALA A 16 -2.98 7.58 5.91
CA ALA A 16 -4.31 7.14 5.48
C ALA A 16 -4.25 6.42 4.14
N ARG A 17 -3.41 6.87 3.20
CA ARG A 17 -3.19 6.21 1.92
C ARG A 17 -2.53 4.84 2.09
N VAL A 18 -1.58 4.71 3.00
CA VAL A 18 -0.95 3.42 3.32
C VAL A 18 -2.00 2.45 3.86
N ALA A 19 -2.83 2.88 4.80
CA ALA A 19 -3.90 2.06 5.36
C ALA A 19 -4.88 1.59 4.29
N LYS A 20 -5.24 2.48 3.37
CA LYS A 20 -6.14 2.19 2.25
C LYS A 20 -5.53 1.15 1.30
N GLU A 21 -4.24 1.27 1.00
CA GLU A 21 -3.52 0.34 0.14
C GLU A 21 -3.40 -1.05 0.77
N ARG A 22 -3.15 -1.11 2.08
CA ARG A 22 -3.13 -2.38 2.83
C ARG A 22 -4.50 -3.06 2.81
N GLU A 23 -5.56 -2.28 2.95
CA GLU A 23 -6.93 -2.80 2.88
C GLU A 23 -7.23 -3.35 1.49
N ALA A 24 -6.82 -2.64 0.43
CA ALA A 24 -6.97 -3.09 -0.96
C ALA A 24 -6.20 -4.40 -1.19
N MET A 25 -4.98 -4.50 -0.66
CA MET A 25 -4.17 -5.72 -0.76
C MET A 25 -4.86 -6.90 -0.08
N LYS A 26 -5.42 -6.69 1.10
CA LYS A 26 -6.16 -7.72 1.84
C LYS A 26 -7.36 -8.21 1.04
N ARG A 27 -8.15 -7.31 0.47
CA ARG A 27 -9.31 -7.66 -0.35
C ARG A 27 -8.91 -8.44 -1.60
N ASP A 28 -7.84 -8.02 -2.27
CA ASP A 28 -7.32 -8.73 -3.45
C ASP A 28 -6.88 -10.15 -3.07
N ASN A 29 -6.17 -10.30 -1.95
CA ASN A 29 -5.73 -11.62 -1.48
C ASN A 29 -6.90 -12.55 -1.18
N GLU A 30 -7.94 -12.05 -0.54
CA GLU A 30 -9.15 -12.81 -0.25
C GLU A 30 -9.88 -13.19 -1.54
N SER A 31 -9.98 -12.28 -2.49
CA SER A 31 -10.60 -12.52 -3.79
C SER A 31 -9.85 -13.59 -4.57
N PHE A 32 -8.52 -13.49 -4.65
CA PHE A 32 -7.70 -14.50 -5.34
C PHE A 32 -7.76 -15.85 -4.65
N ALA A 33 -7.79 -15.88 -3.33
CA ALA A 33 -7.93 -17.14 -2.59
C ALA A 33 -9.23 -17.85 -2.96
N ARG A 34 -10.34 -17.12 -3.07
CA ARG A 34 -11.62 -17.68 -3.51
C ARG A 34 -11.57 -18.16 -4.95
N GLN A 35 -10.93 -17.39 -5.85
CA GLN A 35 -10.80 -17.77 -7.27
C GLN A 35 -9.95 -19.02 -7.44
N ILE A 36 -8.85 -19.14 -6.69
CA ILE A 36 -7.98 -20.31 -6.71
C ILE A 36 -8.76 -21.55 -6.24
N LYS A 37 -9.51 -21.41 -5.15
CA LYS A 37 -10.31 -22.50 -4.60
C LYS A 37 -11.41 -22.94 -5.56
N ALA A 38 -12.03 -22.01 -6.27
CA ALA A 38 -13.12 -22.28 -7.21
C ALA A 38 -12.63 -22.77 -8.57
N ALA A 39 -11.35 -22.55 -8.91
CA ALA A 39 -10.82 -22.93 -10.22
C ALA A 39 -10.83 -24.46 -10.39
N SER A 40 -11.30 -24.92 -11.55
CA SER A 40 -11.48 -26.35 -11.82
C SER A 40 -10.24 -27.01 -12.44
N SER A 41 -9.29 -26.25 -12.96
CA SER A 41 -8.11 -26.80 -13.64
C SER A 41 -6.81 -26.32 -12.99
N PRO A 42 -5.73 -27.16 -13.05
CA PRO A 42 -4.42 -26.73 -12.56
C PRO A 42 -3.89 -25.48 -13.25
N THR A 43 -4.15 -25.34 -14.55
CA THR A 43 -3.73 -24.17 -15.33
C THR A 43 -4.41 -22.90 -14.82
N SER A 44 -5.71 -22.93 -14.58
CA SER A 44 -6.45 -21.79 -14.03
C SER A 44 -5.95 -21.43 -12.65
N LYS A 45 -5.71 -22.41 -11.79
CA LYS A 45 -5.15 -22.18 -10.45
C LYS A 45 -3.79 -21.51 -10.51
N ALA A 46 -2.90 -21.98 -11.38
CA ALA A 46 -1.57 -21.40 -11.56
C ALA A 46 -1.66 -19.95 -12.05
N ASN A 47 -2.57 -19.64 -12.97
CA ASN A 47 -2.77 -18.31 -13.48
C ASN A 47 -3.26 -17.36 -12.38
N PHE A 48 -4.21 -17.76 -11.55
CA PHE A 48 -4.69 -16.95 -10.44
C PHE A 48 -3.60 -16.74 -9.38
N ARG A 49 -2.78 -17.76 -9.08
CA ARG A 49 -1.66 -17.61 -8.15
C ARG A 49 -0.65 -16.60 -8.65
N LYS A 50 -0.34 -16.63 -9.94
CA LYS A 50 0.57 -15.65 -10.56
C LYS A 50 0.02 -14.23 -10.44
N ARG A 51 -1.25 -14.04 -10.76
CA ARG A 51 -1.92 -12.74 -10.64
C ARG A 51 -1.90 -12.25 -9.20
N LYS A 52 -2.12 -13.13 -8.23
CA LYS A 52 -2.05 -12.81 -6.80
C LYS A 52 -0.66 -12.27 -6.43
N VAL A 53 0.40 -12.97 -6.84
CA VAL A 53 1.78 -12.57 -6.55
C VAL A 53 2.09 -11.21 -7.19
N ASP A 54 1.72 -11.01 -8.46
CA ASP A 54 1.95 -9.76 -9.18
C ASP A 54 1.20 -8.60 -8.52
N ARG A 55 -0.04 -8.83 -8.11
CA ARG A 55 -0.87 -7.81 -7.45
C ARG A 55 -0.30 -7.45 -6.08
N GLN A 56 0.14 -8.43 -5.30
CA GLN A 56 0.80 -8.19 -4.01
C GLN A 56 2.07 -7.37 -4.18
N ALA A 57 2.89 -7.70 -5.17
CA ALA A 57 4.11 -6.95 -5.46
C ALA A 57 3.80 -5.49 -5.81
N SER A 58 2.75 -5.25 -6.58
CA SER A 58 2.30 -3.91 -6.93
C SER A 58 1.88 -3.12 -5.69
N HIS A 59 1.03 -3.70 -4.82
CA HIS A 59 0.60 -3.07 -3.58
C HIS A 59 1.78 -2.76 -2.67
N LYS A 60 2.74 -3.68 -2.53
CA LYS A 60 3.93 -3.49 -1.69
C LYS A 60 4.78 -2.34 -2.20
N ARG A 61 4.98 -2.22 -3.53
CA ARG A 61 5.72 -1.10 -4.11
C ARG A 61 5.05 0.23 -3.81
N THR A 62 3.73 0.29 -3.92
CA THR A 62 2.96 1.50 -3.59
C THR A 62 3.13 1.87 -2.12
N ILE A 63 3.01 0.90 -1.22
CA ILE A 63 3.19 1.11 0.23
C ILE A 63 4.61 1.62 0.51
N GLU A 64 5.63 1.00 -0.06
CA GLU A 64 7.02 1.42 0.12
C GLU A 64 7.25 2.85 -0.37
N SER A 65 6.68 3.21 -1.52
CA SER A 65 6.76 4.57 -2.05
C SER A 65 6.12 5.57 -1.09
N LEU A 66 4.93 5.26 -0.56
CA LEU A 66 4.24 6.12 0.41
C LEU A 66 5.04 6.24 1.71
N GLN A 67 5.64 5.16 2.17
CA GLN A 67 6.48 5.17 3.38
C GLN A 67 7.72 6.03 3.20
N ARG A 68 8.35 6.01 2.02
CA ARG A 68 9.46 6.90 1.70
C ARG A 68 9.03 8.36 1.70
N GLN A 69 7.85 8.66 1.17
CA GLN A 69 7.28 10.00 1.19
C GLN A 69 7.03 10.47 2.63
N ILE A 70 6.49 9.60 3.49
CA ILE A 70 6.29 9.90 4.91
C ILE A 70 7.62 10.25 5.58
N ALA A 71 8.65 9.44 5.35
CA ALA A 71 9.97 9.67 5.93
C ALA A 71 10.54 11.03 5.48
N GLN A 72 10.38 11.38 4.21
CA GLN A 72 10.84 12.67 3.68
C GLN A 72 10.08 13.83 4.31
N VAL A 73 8.77 13.72 4.45
CA VAL A 73 7.95 14.77 5.07
C VAL A 73 8.29 14.93 6.55
N GLN A 74 8.55 13.82 7.26
CA GLN A 74 8.98 13.85 8.67
C GLN A 74 10.31 14.59 8.80
N LEU A 75 11.24 14.36 7.89
CA LEU A 75 12.52 15.05 7.86
C LEU A 75 12.31 16.56 7.63
N ASN A 76 11.46 16.92 6.68
CA ASN A 76 11.12 18.32 6.40
C ASN A 76 10.47 18.97 7.62
N LYS A 77 9.58 18.27 8.31
CA LYS A 77 8.94 18.74 9.55
C LYS A 77 9.98 19.01 10.64
N THR A 78 10.93 18.12 10.81
CA THR A 78 12.02 18.27 11.79
C THR A 78 12.86 19.50 11.47
N ARG A 79 13.23 19.68 10.20
CA ARG A 79 13.98 20.86 9.75
C ARG A 79 13.21 22.15 9.99
N ALA A 80 11.91 22.15 9.76
CA ALA A 80 11.05 23.32 9.96
C ALA A 80 10.93 23.68 11.44
N SER A 81 11.16 22.75 12.36
CA SER A 81 11.11 22.98 13.80
C SER A 81 12.34 23.68 14.35
N LYS A 82 13.41 23.75 13.57
CA LYS A 82 14.65 24.43 13.95
C LYS A 82 14.63 25.86 13.42
#